data_1d4499c763058f5fc4efe4c3f3b53400
#
_entry.id   1d4499c763058f5fc4efe4c3f3b53400
#
_cell.length_a   1.000
_cell.length_b   1.000
_cell.length_c   1.000
_cell.angle_alpha   90.00
_cell.angle_beta   90.00
_cell.angle_gamma   90.00
#
_symmetry.space_group_name_H-M   'P 1'
#
loop_
_entity.id
_entity.type
_entity.pdbx_description
1 polymer ?
#
loop_
_entity_poly.entity_id
_entity_poly.type
_entity_poly.pdbx_seq_one_letter_code
_entity_poly.pdbx_strand_id
1 'polypeptide(L)'
;MKNRQNFLKKFEVRQSHVPRFNEECGVFGISGTKDAAALTALGLHALQHRGQEGCGIVSYDGNSYHSERKFGLVGDNFTKKHSLDKLKGKIAIGHNRYSTTGGETIRNIQPFYADLHGGAISIAHNGNLTNALLLREQMVREGAIFQTTSDTETIVQLVARSKKKDILNKIIDALMQIQGGYALSIIANGTLIGARDPLGIRPLVLGKFKNAFILASETCALDIIGAKFIREIENGEVVVIKLSLIHI
;
A
#
# COMPACT_ATOMS: atom_id res chain seq x y z
N MET A 1 -43.46 33.87 -26.65
CA MET A 1 -43.12 32.54 -26.12
C MET A 1 -41.85 31.91 -26.72
N LYS A 2 -41.35 32.32 -27.88
CA LYS A 2 -40.13 31.77 -28.51
C LYS A 2 -38.77 32.14 -27.79
N ASN A 3 -38.73 33.24 -27.04
CA ASN A 3 -37.46 33.69 -26.40
C ASN A 3 -37.07 32.95 -25.09
N ARG A 4 -38.02 32.28 -24.44
CA ARG A 4 -37.76 31.55 -23.21
C ARG A 4 -37.11 30.18 -23.45
N GLN A 5 -37.42 29.55 -24.56
CA GLN A 5 -36.82 28.26 -24.92
C GLN A 5 -35.36 28.36 -25.39
N ASN A 6 -34.99 29.50 -26.03
CA ASN A 6 -33.61 29.73 -26.44
C ASN A 6 -32.67 30.10 -25.25
N PHE A 7 -33.22 30.64 -24.16
CA PHE A 7 -32.44 30.94 -22.97
C PHE A 7 -32.08 29.67 -22.18
N LEU A 8 -32.99 28.70 -22.12
CA LEU A 8 -32.76 27.41 -21.44
C LEU A 8 -31.79 26.50 -22.19
N LYS A 9 -31.69 26.59 -23.54
CA LYS A 9 -30.69 25.85 -24.31
C LYS A 9 -29.24 26.32 -24.10
N LYS A 10 -29.03 27.54 -23.56
CA LYS A 10 -27.68 28.04 -23.21
C LYS A 10 -27.15 27.50 -21.88
N PHE A 11 -27.98 26.83 -21.11
CA PHE A 11 -27.60 26.17 -19.83
C PHE A 11 -27.70 24.64 -19.91
N GLU A 12 -27.60 24.05 -21.09
CA GLU A 12 -27.12 22.68 -21.15
C GLU A 12 -25.68 22.69 -20.58
N VAL A 13 -25.61 22.49 -19.27
CA VAL A 13 -24.39 22.06 -18.61
C VAL A 13 -23.97 20.85 -19.42
N ARG A 14 -22.97 21.02 -20.31
CA ARG A 14 -22.18 19.87 -20.74
C ARG A 14 -21.90 19.16 -19.43
N GLN A 15 -22.34 17.91 -19.30
CA GLN A 15 -21.82 17.01 -18.30
C GLN A 15 -20.31 16.95 -18.58
N SER A 16 -19.59 17.96 -18.05
CA SER A 16 -18.16 17.84 -17.88
C SER A 16 -18.04 16.54 -17.11
N HIS A 17 -17.30 15.61 -17.66
CA HIS A 17 -16.78 14.50 -16.88
C HIS A 17 -16.06 15.17 -15.71
N VAL A 18 -16.78 15.37 -14.61
CA VAL A 18 -16.14 15.59 -13.32
C VAL A 18 -15.39 14.29 -13.11
N PRO A 19 -14.05 14.29 -13.10
CA PRO A 19 -13.33 13.08 -12.81
C PRO A 19 -13.87 12.62 -11.46
N ARG A 20 -14.59 11.50 -11.43
CA ARG A 20 -14.92 10.86 -10.17
C ARG A 20 -13.56 10.54 -9.57
N PHE A 21 -13.29 11.11 -8.40
CA PHE A 21 -12.18 10.66 -7.58
C PHE A 21 -12.49 9.21 -7.24
N ASN A 22 -11.98 8.30 -8.06
CA ASN A 22 -12.05 6.88 -7.74
C ASN A 22 -10.95 6.65 -6.70
N GLU A 23 -11.34 6.11 -5.56
CA GLU A 23 -10.40 5.60 -4.57
C GLU A 23 -9.59 4.49 -5.23
N GLU A 24 -8.29 4.72 -5.37
CA GLU A 24 -7.39 3.84 -6.11
C GLU A 24 -6.48 3.11 -5.15
N CYS A 25 -6.25 1.81 -5.41
CA CYS A 25 -5.47 0.88 -4.62
C CYS A 25 -5.99 0.66 -3.18
N GLY A 26 -5.65 -0.49 -2.62
CA GLY A 26 -5.93 -0.86 -1.24
C GLY A 26 -4.72 -1.52 -0.61
N VAL A 27 -4.39 -1.14 0.64
CA VAL A 27 -3.34 -1.78 1.42
C VAL A 27 -3.91 -2.44 2.67
N PHE A 28 -3.31 -3.57 3.03
CA PHE A 28 -3.58 -4.29 4.25
C PHE A 28 -2.27 -4.80 4.84
N GLY A 29 -2.16 -4.81 6.16
CA GLY A 29 -1.01 -5.37 6.85
C GLY A 29 -1.43 -5.94 8.20
N ILE A 30 -0.87 -7.07 8.61
CA ILE A 30 -1.15 -7.71 9.90
C ILE A 30 0.13 -8.28 10.51
N SER A 31 0.26 -8.16 11.82
CA SER A 31 1.37 -8.74 12.59
C SER A 31 0.87 -9.39 13.87
N GLY A 32 1.37 -10.60 14.17
CA GLY A 32 1.12 -11.30 15.43
C GLY A 32 0.20 -12.52 15.34
N THR A 33 -0.06 -13.06 14.15
CA THR A 33 -0.87 -14.28 13.97
C THR A 33 -0.28 -15.24 12.94
N LYS A 34 -0.41 -16.54 13.16
CA LYS A 34 0.00 -17.57 12.20
C LYS A 34 -0.83 -17.58 10.89
N ASP A 35 -2.03 -17.00 10.96
CA ASP A 35 -2.96 -16.92 9.82
C ASP A 35 -2.80 -15.59 9.05
N ALA A 36 -1.64 -14.92 9.17
CA ALA A 36 -1.41 -13.58 8.65
C ALA A 36 -1.72 -13.46 7.15
N ALA A 37 -1.25 -14.38 6.33
CA ALA A 37 -1.50 -14.36 4.88
C ALA A 37 -2.99 -14.56 4.53
N ALA A 38 -3.67 -15.49 5.21
CA ALA A 38 -5.09 -15.76 4.98
C ALA A 38 -5.97 -14.56 5.38
N LEU A 39 -5.68 -13.94 6.54
CA LEU A 39 -6.38 -12.73 6.98
C LEU A 39 -6.07 -11.54 6.07
N THR A 40 -4.85 -11.44 5.55
CA THR A 40 -4.49 -10.44 4.53
C THR A 40 -5.31 -10.62 3.25
N ALA A 41 -5.47 -11.86 2.78
CA ALA A 41 -6.30 -12.14 1.61
C ALA A 41 -7.78 -11.75 1.84
N LEU A 42 -8.35 -12.03 3.02
CA LEU A 42 -9.71 -11.61 3.37
C LEU A 42 -9.83 -10.08 3.46
N GLY A 43 -8.86 -9.39 4.08
CA GLY A 43 -8.85 -7.94 4.15
C GLY A 43 -8.74 -7.30 2.77
N LEU A 44 -7.88 -7.82 1.90
CA LEU A 44 -7.80 -7.36 0.50
C LEU A 44 -9.08 -7.66 -0.29
N HIS A 45 -9.76 -8.78 -0.03
CA HIS A 45 -11.04 -9.09 -0.66
C HIS A 45 -12.11 -8.03 -0.30
N ALA A 46 -12.17 -7.60 0.96
CA ALA A 46 -13.03 -6.49 1.37
C ALA A 46 -12.66 -5.15 0.69
N LEU A 47 -11.38 -4.95 0.39
CA LEU A 47 -10.87 -3.77 -0.33
C LEU A 47 -10.89 -3.93 -1.85
N GLN A 48 -11.56 -4.93 -2.42
CA GLN A 48 -11.54 -5.23 -3.86
C GLN A 48 -12.13 -4.09 -4.71
N HIS A 49 -13.04 -3.31 -4.15
CA HIS A 49 -13.61 -2.13 -4.82
C HIS A 49 -12.57 -1.05 -5.10
N ARG A 50 -11.43 -1.06 -4.41
CA ARG A 50 -10.31 -0.12 -4.59
C ARG A 50 -9.34 -0.53 -5.70
N GLY A 51 -9.33 -1.79 -6.14
CA GLY A 51 -8.44 -2.24 -7.21
C GLY A 51 -8.74 -3.67 -7.66
N GLN A 52 -8.85 -3.88 -8.98
CA GLN A 52 -9.28 -5.15 -9.58
C GLN A 52 -8.28 -5.72 -10.60
N GLU A 53 -7.23 -4.98 -10.95
CA GLU A 53 -6.30 -5.39 -12.01
C GLU A 53 -5.27 -6.41 -11.55
N GLY A 54 -4.91 -6.33 -10.28
CA GLY A 54 -3.94 -7.25 -9.70
C GLY A 54 -3.89 -7.15 -8.19
N CYS A 55 -3.41 -8.19 -7.57
CA CYS A 55 -3.25 -8.29 -6.13
C CYS A 55 -1.97 -9.02 -5.77
N GLY A 56 -1.43 -8.69 -4.61
CA GLY A 56 -0.25 -9.36 -4.11
C GLY A 56 -0.21 -9.39 -2.60
N ILE A 57 0.45 -10.41 -2.09
CA ILE A 57 0.71 -10.61 -0.66
C ILE A 57 2.17 -10.96 -0.48
N VAL A 58 2.80 -10.33 0.50
CA VAL A 58 4.12 -10.72 1.01
C VAL A 58 3.99 -11.03 2.49
N SER A 59 4.54 -12.17 2.91
CA SER A 59 4.61 -12.58 4.31
C SER A 59 6.06 -12.76 4.77
N TYR A 60 6.26 -12.72 6.09
CA TYR A 60 7.55 -12.93 6.72
C TYR A 60 7.44 -13.95 7.86
N ASP A 61 8.26 -15.00 7.82
CA ASP A 61 8.20 -16.11 8.76
C ASP A 61 9.19 -16.01 9.95
N GLY A 62 9.93 -14.92 10.00
CA GLY A 62 11.00 -14.69 10.99
C GLY A 62 12.39 -14.85 10.38
N ASN A 63 12.51 -15.45 9.20
CA ASN A 63 13.76 -15.70 8.50
C ASN A 63 13.72 -15.27 7.03
N SER A 64 12.63 -15.57 6.35
CA SER A 64 12.49 -15.36 4.90
C SER A 64 11.20 -14.62 4.56
N TYR A 65 11.23 -13.88 3.46
CA TYR A 65 10.07 -13.27 2.84
C TYR A 65 9.49 -14.21 1.76
N HIS A 66 8.18 -14.36 1.75
CA HIS A 66 7.43 -15.14 0.78
C HIS A 66 6.49 -14.23 0.04
N SER A 67 6.48 -14.29 -1.30
CA SER A 67 5.71 -13.37 -2.16
C SER A 67 4.87 -14.12 -3.19
N GLU A 68 3.61 -13.74 -3.29
CA GLU A 68 2.71 -14.14 -4.39
C GLU A 68 2.06 -12.88 -4.96
N ARG A 69 2.19 -12.67 -6.28
CA ARG A 69 1.62 -11.54 -7.03
C ARG A 69 0.92 -12.07 -8.26
N LYS A 70 -0.31 -11.62 -8.50
CA LYS A 70 -1.18 -12.15 -9.55
C LYS A 70 -1.98 -11.01 -10.19
N PHE A 71 -2.30 -11.15 -11.47
CA PHE A 71 -3.33 -10.36 -12.12
C PHE A 71 -4.72 -10.81 -11.67
N GLY A 72 -5.70 -9.89 -11.70
CA GLY A 72 -7.10 -10.16 -11.41
C GLY A 72 -7.43 -10.07 -9.92
N LEU A 73 -8.60 -10.63 -9.58
CA LEU A 73 -9.22 -10.46 -8.28
C LEU A 73 -8.56 -11.31 -7.19
N VAL A 74 -8.65 -10.84 -5.96
CA VAL A 74 -8.14 -11.55 -4.77
C VAL A 74 -8.85 -12.91 -4.61
N GLY A 75 -10.18 -12.93 -4.79
CA GLY A 75 -10.98 -14.14 -4.67
C GLY A 75 -10.55 -15.24 -5.65
N ASP A 76 -10.16 -14.91 -6.87
CA ASP A 76 -9.73 -15.88 -7.88
C ASP A 76 -8.34 -16.44 -7.58
N ASN A 77 -7.49 -15.65 -6.94
CA ASN A 77 -6.07 -15.94 -6.79
C ASN A 77 -5.68 -16.52 -5.42
N PHE A 78 -6.37 -16.14 -4.35
CA PHE A 78 -6.00 -16.48 -2.98
C PHE A 78 -7.03 -17.35 -2.25
N THR A 79 -8.05 -17.87 -2.92
CA THR A 79 -8.98 -18.87 -2.37
C THR A 79 -8.42 -20.28 -2.38
N LYS A 80 -7.49 -20.57 -3.30
CA LYS A 80 -6.86 -21.89 -3.39
C LYS A 80 -5.83 -22.02 -2.27
N LYS A 81 -5.99 -23.06 -1.45
CA LYS A 81 -5.08 -23.38 -0.34
C LYS A 81 -3.60 -23.34 -0.75
N HIS A 82 -3.28 -23.86 -1.93
CA HIS A 82 -1.91 -23.92 -2.44
C HIS A 82 -1.22 -22.54 -2.58
N SER A 83 -1.96 -21.47 -2.89
CA SER A 83 -1.37 -20.12 -2.99
C SER A 83 -1.05 -19.54 -1.61
N LEU A 84 -1.89 -19.82 -0.60
CA LEU A 84 -1.69 -19.34 0.76
C LEU A 84 -0.65 -20.17 1.53
N ASP A 85 -0.53 -21.48 1.24
CA ASP A 85 0.44 -22.37 1.91
C ASP A 85 1.90 -21.96 1.67
N LYS A 86 2.16 -21.22 0.59
CA LYS A 86 3.48 -20.67 0.31
C LYS A 86 3.81 -19.43 1.15
N LEU A 87 2.79 -18.70 1.59
CA LEU A 87 2.91 -17.44 2.32
C LEU A 87 2.99 -17.70 3.83
N LYS A 88 4.12 -18.22 4.26
CA LYS A 88 4.36 -18.60 5.66
C LYS A 88 4.65 -17.36 6.52
N GLY A 89 4.37 -17.47 7.82
CA GLY A 89 4.81 -16.50 8.81
C GLY A 89 3.68 -15.84 9.60
N LYS A 90 4.10 -14.95 10.50
CA LYS A 90 3.19 -14.26 11.43
C LYS A 90 2.97 -12.79 11.09
N ILE A 91 3.60 -12.30 10.04
CA ILE A 91 3.46 -10.95 9.52
C ILE A 91 3.17 -11.06 8.03
N ALA A 92 2.20 -10.31 7.54
CA ALA A 92 1.92 -10.23 6.11
C ALA A 92 1.43 -8.82 5.76
N ILE A 93 1.74 -8.38 4.53
CA ILE A 93 1.19 -7.19 3.91
C ILE A 93 0.63 -7.53 2.54
N GLY A 94 -0.36 -6.78 2.11
CA GLY A 94 -0.99 -7.00 0.83
C GLY A 94 -1.43 -5.72 0.15
N HIS A 95 -1.67 -5.82 -1.15
CA HIS A 95 -2.02 -4.72 -2.02
C HIS A 95 -3.01 -5.14 -3.09
N ASN A 96 -4.04 -4.32 -3.31
CA ASN A 96 -4.91 -4.35 -4.49
C ASN A 96 -4.52 -3.22 -5.42
N ARG A 97 -4.25 -3.55 -6.68
CA ARG A 97 -3.86 -2.58 -7.69
C ARG A 97 -5.04 -2.09 -8.49
N TYR A 98 -5.13 -0.77 -8.61
CA TYR A 98 -5.84 -0.06 -9.66
C TYR A 98 -4.81 0.70 -10.50
N SER A 99 -4.83 0.57 -11.83
CA SER A 99 -3.86 1.21 -12.70
C SER A 99 -4.34 2.59 -13.13
N THR A 100 -3.60 3.61 -12.77
CA THR A 100 -3.77 4.97 -13.30
C THR A 100 -2.80 5.26 -14.42
N THR A 101 -1.62 4.66 -14.37
CA THR A 101 -0.54 4.86 -15.32
C THR A 101 0.40 3.64 -15.37
N GLY A 102 0.84 3.28 -16.56
CA GLY A 102 1.84 2.23 -16.77
C GLY A 102 1.23 0.89 -17.19
N GLY A 103 1.87 0.21 -18.17
CA GLY A 103 1.40 -1.01 -18.79
C GLY A 103 1.11 -2.17 -17.81
N GLU A 104 0.31 -3.11 -18.24
CA GLU A 104 -0.02 -4.36 -17.55
C GLU A 104 1.23 -5.25 -17.41
N THR A 105 2.04 -4.98 -16.42
CA THR A 105 3.19 -5.83 -16.10
C THR A 105 3.11 -6.31 -14.66
N ILE A 106 3.38 -7.59 -14.47
CA ILE A 106 3.44 -8.23 -13.14
C ILE A 106 4.45 -7.53 -12.22
N ARG A 107 5.45 -6.87 -12.81
CA ARG A 107 6.48 -6.12 -12.06
C ARG A 107 5.91 -4.93 -11.31
N ASN A 108 4.78 -4.37 -11.75
CA ASN A 108 4.11 -3.24 -11.10
C ASN A 108 3.12 -3.68 -10.01
N ILE A 109 2.87 -4.99 -9.85
CA ILE A 109 2.00 -5.49 -8.78
C ILE A 109 2.80 -5.52 -7.48
N GLN A 110 2.27 -4.83 -6.49
CA GLN A 110 2.83 -4.75 -5.14
C GLN A 110 2.29 -5.88 -4.25
N PRO A 111 2.91 -6.16 -3.06
CA PRO A 111 4.02 -5.43 -2.44
C PRO A 111 5.36 -5.64 -3.16
N PHE A 112 6.21 -4.60 -3.14
CA PHE A 112 7.59 -4.73 -3.60
C PHE A 112 8.48 -5.27 -2.50
N TYR A 113 9.49 -6.04 -2.88
CA TYR A 113 10.51 -6.58 -2.00
C TYR A 113 11.90 -6.15 -2.47
N ALA A 114 12.77 -5.82 -1.53
CA ALA A 114 14.17 -5.54 -1.80
C ALA A 114 15.06 -5.97 -0.63
N ASP A 115 16.20 -6.61 -0.95
CA ASP A 115 17.29 -6.81 -0.02
C ASP A 115 18.15 -5.54 0.01
N LEU A 116 18.40 -5.03 1.20
CA LEU A 116 19.17 -3.82 1.43
C LEU A 116 20.32 -4.10 2.38
N HIS A 117 21.34 -3.25 2.33
CA HIS A 117 22.36 -3.28 3.37
C HIS A 117 21.73 -2.96 4.75
N GLY A 118 21.77 -3.94 5.64
CA GLY A 118 21.18 -3.83 6.99
C GLY A 118 19.77 -4.42 7.14
N GLY A 119 19.28 -5.17 6.12
CA GLY A 119 18.04 -5.93 6.19
C GLY A 119 17.15 -5.77 4.96
N ALA A 120 16.11 -6.59 4.89
CA ALA A 120 15.17 -6.57 3.78
C ALA A 120 13.93 -5.74 4.10
N ILE A 121 13.32 -5.18 3.06
CA ILE A 121 12.06 -4.44 3.13
C ILE A 121 11.05 -5.01 2.15
N SER A 122 9.79 -5.04 2.57
CA SER A 122 8.66 -5.19 1.65
C SER A 122 7.67 -4.06 1.87
N ILE A 123 7.14 -3.48 0.79
CA ILE A 123 6.30 -2.27 0.84
C ILE A 123 5.08 -2.39 -0.07
N ALA A 124 3.92 -2.05 0.48
CA ALA A 124 2.66 -1.81 -0.20
C ALA A 124 2.27 -0.34 -0.05
N HIS A 125 1.89 0.30 -1.15
CA HIS A 125 1.61 1.73 -1.24
C HIS A 125 0.25 1.97 -1.90
N ASN A 126 -0.63 2.62 -1.19
CA ASN A 126 -1.84 3.25 -1.73
C ASN A 126 -1.59 4.75 -1.85
N GLY A 127 -1.51 5.25 -3.07
CA GLY A 127 -1.31 6.67 -3.29
C GLY A 127 -0.61 7.02 -4.60
N ASN A 128 -0.17 8.27 -4.66
CA ASN A 128 0.59 8.81 -5.79
C ASN A 128 1.56 9.88 -5.30
N LEU A 129 2.82 9.74 -5.64
CA LEU A 129 3.87 10.68 -5.31
C LEU A 129 4.03 11.73 -6.40
N THR A 130 3.80 12.98 -6.08
CA THR A 130 3.86 14.09 -7.04
C THR A 130 5.27 14.40 -7.52
N ASN A 131 6.29 14.09 -6.73
CA ASN A 131 7.68 14.31 -7.06
C ASN A 131 8.44 13.02 -7.47
N ALA A 132 7.74 11.89 -7.67
CA ALA A 132 8.37 10.61 -7.98
C ALA A 132 9.24 10.65 -9.23
N LEU A 133 8.76 11.30 -10.31
CA LEU A 133 9.50 11.40 -11.57
C LEU A 133 10.81 12.16 -11.39
N LEU A 134 10.77 13.30 -10.69
CA LEU A 134 11.97 14.11 -10.42
C LEU A 134 13.01 13.32 -9.61
N LEU A 135 12.56 12.68 -8.53
CA LEU A 135 13.43 11.84 -7.68
C LEU A 135 14.02 10.67 -8.48
N ARG A 136 13.21 10.02 -9.31
CA ARG A 136 13.64 8.92 -10.17
C ARG A 136 14.73 9.37 -11.15
N GLU A 137 14.51 10.48 -11.86
CA GLU A 137 15.50 11.03 -12.80
C GLU A 137 16.82 11.36 -12.11
N GLN A 138 16.77 11.97 -10.93
CA GLN A 138 17.98 12.26 -10.15
C GLN A 138 18.71 10.97 -9.79
N MET A 139 18.01 9.97 -9.23
CA MET A 139 18.63 8.71 -8.81
C MET A 139 19.19 7.92 -9.99
N VAL A 140 18.54 7.94 -11.16
CA VAL A 140 19.05 7.29 -12.37
C VAL A 140 20.35 7.94 -12.84
N ARG A 141 20.47 9.28 -12.81
CA ARG A 141 21.73 9.99 -13.10
C ARG A 141 22.85 9.59 -12.15
N GLU A 142 22.51 9.22 -10.93
CA GLU A 142 23.43 8.72 -9.89
C GLU A 142 23.65 7.20 -9.94
N GLY A 143 23.15 6.52 -10.99
CA GLY A 143 23.36 5.09 -11.24
C GLY A 143 22.33 4.15 -10.62
N ALA A 144 21.18 4.64 -10.12
CA ALA A 144 20.10 3.76 -9.66
C ALA A 144 19.46 3.01 -10.83
N ILE A 145 19.14 1.75 -10.60
CA ILE A 145 18.46 0.88 -11.57
C ILE A 145 17.03 0.67 -11.11
N PHE A 146 16.08 1.02 -11.97
CA PHE A 146 14.65 0.80 -11.73
C PHE A 146 14.14 -0.36 -12.60
N GLN A 147 13.31 -1.22 -12.02
CA GLN A 147 12.73 -2.39 -12.68
C GLN A 147 11.26 -2.22 -13.03
N THR A 148 10.60 -1.21 -12.42
CA THR A 148 9.17 -0.96 -12.58
C THR A 148 8.93 0.49 -13.00
N THR A 149 7.70 0.81 -13.38
CA THR A 149 7.26 2.19 -13.63
C THR A 149 6.53 2.79 -12.43
N SER A 150 6.39 2.03 -11.33
CA SER A 150 5.68 2.47 -10.12
C SER A 150 6.50 3.51 -9.35
N ASP A 151 5.82 4.51 -8.85
CA ASP A 151 6.36 5.51 -7.93
C ASP A 151 6.81 4.90 -6.58
N THR A 152 6.20 3.79 -6.18
CA THR A 152 6.59 3.03 -4.98
C THR A 152 8.04 2.55 -5.03
N GLU A 153 8.57 2.22 -6.20
CA GLU A 153 9.98 1.84 -6.33
C GLU A 153 10.92 3.00 -5.99
N THR A 154 10.48 4.25 -6.20
CA THR A 154 11.21 5.44 -5.76
C THR A 154 11.42 5.44 -4.24
N ILE A 155 10.40 5.04 -3.46
CA ILE A 155 10.53 4.92 -2.00
C ILE A 155 11.58 3.86 -1.66
N VAL A 156 11.52 2.69 -2.30
CA VAL A 156 12.50 1.60 -2.07
C VAL A 156 13.92 2.07 -2.35
N GLN A 157 14.13 2.78 -3.45
CA GLN A 157 15.43 3.32 -3.82
C GLN A 157 15.94 4.38 -2.83
N LEU A 158 15.07 5.25 -2.33
CA LEU A 158 15.43 6.24 -1.29
C LEU A 158 15.84 5.54 0.01
N VAL A 159 15.11 4.51 0.44
CA VAL A 159 15.48 3.71 1.63
C VAL A 159 16.83 3.03 1.43
N ALA A 160 17.08 2.44 0.25
CA ALA A 160 18.33 1.77 -0.08
C ALA A 160 19.54 2.71 -0.02
N ARG A 161 19.35 3.96 -0.45
CA ARG A 161 20.41 4.99 -0.55
C ARG A 161 20.60 5.80 0.71
N SER A 162 19.69 5.70 1.69
CA SER A 162 19.79 6.41 2.96
C SER A 162 21.04 6.01 3.73
N LYS A 163 21.76 7.02 4.23
CA LYS A 163 22.99 6.86 5.04
C LYS A 163 22.71 6.58 6.53
N LYS A 164 21.43 6.50 6.91
CA LYS A 164 21.05 6.17 8.29
C LYS A 164 21.46 4.73 8.63
N LYS A 165 21.69 4.46 9.91
CA LYS A 165 22.23 3.17 10.38
C LYS A 165 21.15 2.07 10.39
N ASP A 166 20.00 2.34 10.96
CA ASP A 166 18.93 1.36 11.11
C ASP A 166 17.82 1.56 10.07
N ILE A 167 17.10 0.48 9.79
CA ILE A 167 16.09 0.45 8.73
C ILE A 167 14.92 1.41 8.96
N LEU A 168 14.50 1.62 10.22
CA LEU A 168 13.41 2.53 10.54
C LEU A 168 13.81 3.98 10.22
N ASN A 169 15.00 4.40 10.65
CA ASN A 169 15.52 5.73 10.32
C ASN A 169 15.75 5.90 8.81
N LYS A 170 16.13 4.84 8.06
CA LYS A 170 16.18 4.88 6.60
C LYS A 170 14.81 5.09 5.98
N ILE A 171 13.78 4.44 6.49
CA ILE A 171 12.39 4.62 6.04
C ILE A 171 11.95 6.06 6.30
N ILE A 172 12.15 6.58 7.52
CA ILE A 172 11.80 7.97 7.87
C ILE A 172 12.54 8.97 6.97
N ASP A 173 13.84 8.75 6.73
CA ASP A 173 14.65 9.58 5.84
C ASP A 173 14.11 9.61 4.40
N ALA A 174 13.60 8.48 3.91
CA ALA A 174 12.93 8.39 2.62
C ALA A 174 11.58 9.14 2.61
N LEU A 175 10.77 8.97 3.69
CA LEU A 175 9.46 9.63 3.81
C LEU A 175 9.58 11.16 3.85
N MET A 176 10.65 11.71 4.40
CA MET A 176 10.93 13.15 4.42
C MET A 176 11.25 13.73 3.04
N GLN A 177 11.55 12.91 2.04
CA GLN A 177 11.90 13.33 0.69
C GLN A 177 10.75 13.22 -0.30
N ILE A 178 9.75 12.38 -0.03
CA ILE A 178 8.60 12.17 -0.92
C ILE A 178 7.51 13.22 -0.68
N GLN A 179 6.77 13.53 -1.74
CA GLN A 179 5.64 14.45 -1.72
C GLN A 179 4.43 13.80 -2.40
N GLY A 180 3.24 14.09 -1.89
CA GLY A 180 1.98 13.56 -2.43
C GLY A 180 1.15 12.85 -1.36
N GLY A 181 0.06 12.21 -1.79
CA GLY A 181 -0.80 11.43 -0.90
C GLY A 181 -0.35 9.98 -0.85
N TYR A 182 -0.14 9.44 0.36
CA TYR A 182 0.25 8.04 0.51
C TYR A 182 -0.25 7.41 1.82
N ALA A 183 -0.58 6.14 1.74
CA ALA A 183 -0.71 5.24 2.87
C ALA A 183 0.15 4.00 2.61
N LEU A 184 1.07 3.71 3.53
CA LEU A 184 2.05 2.65 3.37
C LEU A 184 1.83 1.55 4.42
N SER A 185 1.97 0.30 3.97
CA SER A 185 2.15 -0.86 4.83
C SER A 185 3.47 -1.54 4.49
N ILE A 186 4.36 -1.66 5.46
CA ILE A 186 5.75 -2.06 5.25
C ILE A 186 6.10 -3.19 6.22
N ILE A 187 6.84 -4.20 5.73
CA ILE A 187 7.56 -5.14 6.60
C ILE A 187 9.05 -4.83 6.48
N ALA A 188 9.70 -4.57 7.61
CA ALA A 188 11.15 -4.37 7.66
C ALA A 188 11.71 -5.03 8.94
N ASN A 189 12.71 -5.91 8.78
CA ASN A 189 13.35 -6.62 9.89
C ASN A 189 12.34 -7.23 10.90
N GLY A 190 11.31 -7.92 10.38
CA GLY A 190 10.31 -8.58 11.23
C GLY A 190 9.37 -7.63 11.97
N THR A 191 9.25 -6.40 11.51
CA THR A 191 8.39 -5.36 12.08
C THR A 191 7.40 -4.89 11.03
N LEU A 192 6.12 -4.78 11.38
CA LEU A 192 5.11 -4.15 10.56
C LEU A 192 5.11 -2.65 10.85
N ILE A 193 5.21 -1.84 9.80
CA ILE A 193 5.26 -0.39 9.88
C ILE A 193 4.16 0.18 9.00
N GLY A 194 3.40 1.16 9.53
CA GLY A 194 2.46 1.97 8.78
C GLY A 194 2.95 3.41 8.67
N ALA A 195 2.68 4.07 7.55
CA ALA A 195 2.92 5.50 7.42
C ALA A 195 1.80 6.15 6.63
N ARG A 196 1.36 7.34 7.06
CA ARG A 196 0.34 8.15 6.39
C ARG A 196 0.92 9.49 5.99
N ASP A 197 0.52 9.98 4.84
CA ASP A 197 0.99 11.27 4.32
C ASP A 197 0.64 12.45 5.26
N PRO A 198 1.46 13.53 5.26
CA PRO A 198 1.26 14.66 6.18
C PRO A 198 -0.05 15.44 5.98
N LEU A 199 -0.69 15.29 4.83
CA LEU A 199 -1.97 15.95 4.52
C LEU A 199 -3.18 15.04 4.81
N GLY A 200 -2.94 13.74 5.10
CA GLY A 200 -3.98 12.75 5.35
C GLY A 200 -4.86 12.45 4.14
N ILE A 201 -4.31 12.60 2.92
CA ILE A 201 -5.04 12.38 1.66
C ILE A 201 -5.47 10.93 1.52
N ARG A 202 -4.58 9.99 1.89
CA ARG A 202 -4.91 8.57 1.83
C ARG A 202 -5.27 8.02 3.21
N PRO A 203 -6.37 7.25 3.29
CA PRO A 203 -6.79 6.69 4.57
C PRO A 203 -5.87 5.54 5.02
N LEU A 204 -5.63 5.46 6.31
CA LEU A 204 -4.98 4.34 6.96
C LEU A 204 -5.51 4.19 8.38
N VAL A 205 -6.03 3.01 8.70
CA VAL A 205 -6.60 2.70 10.02
C VAL A 205 -5.81 1.62 10.73
N LEU A 206 -5.81 1.72 12.06
CA LEU A 206 -5.25 0.72 12.97
C LEU A 206 -6.38 -0.10 13.57
N GLY A 207 -6.25 -1.42 13.49
CA GLY A 207 -7.17 -2.37 14.09
C GLY A 207 -6.46 -3.42 14.94
N LYS A 208 -7.24 -4.21 15.67
CA LYS A 208 -6.77 -5.33 16.49
C LYS A 208 -7.64 -6.56 16.32
N PHE A 209 -7.01 -7.68 16.02
CA PHE A 209 -7.65 -9.00 15.98
C PHE A 209 -6.94 -9.93 16.95
N LYS A 210 -7.64 -10.28 18.07
CA LYS A 210 -7.02 -11.02 19.18
C LYS A 210 -5.74 -10.30 19.67
N ASN A 211 -4.57 -10.95 19.50
CA ASN A 211 -3.27 -10.37 19.85
C ASN A 211 -2.54 -9.72 18.66
N ALA A 212 -3.09 -9.79 17.45
CA ALA A 212 -2.53 -9.22 16.24
C ALA A 212 -2.99 -7.77 16.04
N PHE A 213 -2.09 -6.92 15.54
CA PHE A 213 -2.40 -5.57 15.07
C PHE A 213 -2.51 -5.54 13.56
N ILE A 214 -3.37 -4.65 13.07
CA ILE A 214 -3.72 -4.56 11.66
C ILE A 214 -3.62 -3.11 11.20
N LEU A 215 -3.10 -2.93 9.99
CA LEU A 215 -3.16 -1.71 9.21
C LEU A 215 -4.03 -1.96 7.97
N ALA A 216 -4.97 -1.08 7.66
CA ALA A 216 -5.82 -1.22 6.49
C ALA A 216 -6.20 0.14 5.92
N SER A 217 -6.49 0.20 4.62
CA SER A 217 -7.01 1.42 3.99
C SER A 217 -8.38 1.80 4.52
N GLU A 218 -9.24 0.83 4.84
CA GLU A 218 -10.62 1.07 5.31
C GLU A 218 -11.04 0.07 6.38
N THR A 219 -12.05 0.47 7.17
CA THR A 219 -12.60 -0.35 8.26
C THR A 219 -13.34 -1.60 7.78
N CYS A 220 -13.87 -1.62 6.54
CA CYS A 220 -14.49 -2.82 5.98
C CYS A 220 -13.54 -4.02 5.93
N ALA A 221 -12.23 -3.78 5.80
CA ALA A 221 -11.21 -4.82 5.88
C ALA A 221 -11.01 -5.36 7.31
N LEU A 222 -11.33 -4.57 8.33
CA LEU A 222 -11.37 -5.02 9.72
C LEU A 222 -12.62 -5.84 9.98
N ASP A 223 -13.77 -5.38 9.49
CA ASP A 223 -15.08 -5.99 9.72
C ASP A 223 -15.14 -7.43 9.19
N ILE A 224 -14.66 -7.66 7.96
CA ILE A 224 -14.70 -9.00 7.34
C ILE A 224 -13.93 -10.06 8.13
N ILE A 225 -12.91 -9.66 8.89
CA ILE A 225 -12.10 -10.59 9.71
C ILE A 225 -12.50 -10.56 11.19
N GLY A 226 -13.49 -9.77 11.57
CA GLY A 226 -13.93 -9.61 12.96
C GLY A 226 -12.91 -8.88 13.84
N ALA A 227 -12.12 -7.98 13.28
CA ALA A 227 -11.17 -7.15 14.01
C ALA A 227 -11.85 -5.91 14.59
N LYS A 228 -11.31 -5.41 15.71
CA LYS A 228 -11.78 -4.17 16.33
C LYS A 228 -10.99 -2.99 15.76
N PHE A 229 -11.69 -1.95 15.32
CA PHE A 229 -11.12 -0.65 15.03
C PHE A 229 -10.55 -0.02 16.31
N ILE A 230 -9.33 0.52 16.24
CA ILE A 230 -8.71 1.25 17.33
C ILE A 230 -8.78 2.74 17.05
N ARG A 231 -8.19 3.20 15.93
CA ARG A 231 -8.17 4.58 15.48
C ARG A 231 -7.69 4.71 14.04
N GLU A 232 -7.82 5.88 13.48
CA GLU A 232 -7.06 6.26 12.28
C GLU A 232 -5.57 6.48 12.63
N ILE A 233 -4.71 6.31 11.65
CA ILE A 233 -3.32 6.79 11.73
C ILE A 233 -3.35 8.29 11.47
N GLU A 234 -2.69 9.07 12.30
CA GLU A 234 -2.67 10.52 12.18
C GLU A 234 -1.91 10.99 10.94
N ASN A 235 -2.17 12.22 10.53
CA ASN A 235 -1.48 12.82 9.38
C ASN A 235 0.02 12.96 9.68
N GLY A 236 0.86 12.41 8.80
CA GLY A 236 2.31 12.40 8.97
C GLY A 236 2.84 11.42 10.01
N GLU A 237 1.98 10.55 10.55
CA GLU A 237 2.38 9.57 11.53
C GLU A 237 3.05 8.36 10.89
N VAL A 238 4.09 7.86 11.57
CA VAL A 238 4.68 6.53 11.35
C VAL A 238 4.40 5.66 12.57
N VAL A 239 3.65 4.59 12.39
CA VAL A 239 3.35 3.60 13.44
C VAL A 239 4.21 2.36 13.27
N VAL A 240 4.82 1.89 14.35
CA VAL A 240 5.69 0.71 14.37
C VAL A 240 5.08 -0.36 15.25
N ILE A 241 4.81 -1.52 14.68
CA ILE A 241 4.15 -2.65 15.33
C ILE A 241 5.16 -3.79 15.48
N LYS A 242 5.63 -3.96 16.71
CA LYS A 242 6.49 -5.09 17.15
C LYS A 242 5.64 -6.01 18.05
N LEU A 243 6.22 -6.47 19.15
CA LEU A 243 5.51 -7.16 20.22
C LEU A 243 4.58 -6.21 20.99
N SER A 244 4.89 -4.91 20.98
CA SER A 244 4.09 -3.81 21.50
C SER A 244 3.99 -2.69 20.46
N LEU A 245 2.89 -1.92 20.50
CA LEU A 245 2.69 -0.78 19.63
C LEU A 245 3.59 0.39 20.04
N ILE A 246 4.34 0.96 19.09
CA ILE A 246 5.16 2.15 19.29
C ILE A 246 4.73 3.20 18.24
N HIS A 247 4.50 4.44 18.69
CA HIS A 247 4.19 5.61 17.84
C HIS A 247 5.46 6.45 17.62
N ILE A 248 5.61 6.99 16.43
CA ILE A 248 6.68 7.92 16.07
C ILE A 248 6.09 9.02 15.19
#